data_e73a3fdfe2f1d6f3311d6d03843726cd
#
_entry.id   e73a3fdfe2f1d6f3311d6d03843726cd
#
_cell.length_a   1.000
_cell.length_b   1.000
_cell.length_c   1.000
_cell.angle_alpha   90.00
_cell.angle_beta   90.00
_cell.angle_gamma   90.00
#
_symmetry.space_group_name_H-M   'P 1'
#
loop_
_entity.id
_entity.type
_entity.pdbx_description
1 polymer ?
#
loop_
_entity_poly.entity_id
_entity_poly.type
_entity_poly.pdbx_seq_one_letter_code
_entity_poly.pdbx_strand_id
1 'polypeptide(L)'
;MIYVKVSERREGEAYADFSLVVPAGGTVFTEYRFVYTAHPPKPALGYAEGPNDPANCRFYRIREAYLGTLSGTDFCATCRVLQGGEIGLAMREVGSGDFVGGFHGDEVILSVSLFGDSKEIALDKPSFGAFAEVRFEETSRIDRCNTPAEPLCLHTQVYTVRDETVSLSQRIEWIGDARLLTSAFMPMLTVQRLDPQSPERRVSDTLTFFNEAGDVVATLDTTPYGAAPREGQASNLLGGTAATRVAATGRESGLCIEGGITHRAGSPLLGGTRISVWPRYGHDLDSKVYFDIAAGRSPKTGEVWEADVFYRVRTAE
;
A
#
# COMPACT_ATOMS: atom_id res chain seq x y z
N MET A 1 -5.75 0.94 -22.04
CA MET A 1 -4.33 1.35 -22.11
C MET A 1 -3.92 1.92 -20.75
N ILE A 2 -2.75 1.54 -20.29
CA ILE A 2 -2.13 2.04 -19.06
C ILE A 2 -1.00 2.98 -19.50
N TYR A 3 -0.91 4.14 -18.87
CA TYR A 3 0.18 5.07 -19.16
C TYR A 3 1.20 5.04 -18.02
N VAL A 4 2.48 5.08 -18.41
CA VAL A 4 3.60 5.18 -17.48
C VAL A 4 4.26 6.52 -17.67
N LYS A 5 4.48 7.24 -16.58
CA LYS A 5 5.23 8.50 -16.55
C LYS A 5 6.37 8.35 -15.55
N VAL A 6 7.61 8.31 -16.03
CA VAL A 6 8.81 8.38 -15.18
C VAL A 6 9.19 9.85 -15.06
N SER A 7 9.37 10.32 -13.84
CA SER A 7 9.74 11.69 -13.52
C SER A 7 11.23 11.93 -13.75
N GLU A 8 11.66 13.17 -13.67
CA GLU A 8 13.06 13.47 -13.55
C GLU A 8 13.61 12.94 -12.22
N ARG A 9 14.75 12.29 -12.26
CA ARG A 9 15.40 11.76 -11.06
C ARG A 9 15.95 12.89 -10.20
N ARG A 10 15.62 12.87 -8.92
CA ARG A 10 16.15 13.84 -7.97
C ARG A 10 17.65 13.69 -7.83
N GLU A 11 18.37 14.80 -7.64
CA GLU A 11 19.81 14.79 -7.45
C GLU A 11 20.22 13.92 -6.26
N GLY A 12 21.19 13.04 -6.48
CA GLY A 12 21.69 12.10 -5.46
C GLY A 12 20.88 10.82 -5.28
N GLU A 13 19.67 10.71 -5.85
CA GLU A 13 18.87 9.49 -5.78
C GLU A 13 19.29 8.45 -6.83
N ALA A 14 19.13 7.17 -6.52
CA ALA A 14 19.44 6.09 -7.45
C ALA A 14 18.39 5.95 -8.56
N TYR A 15 17.13 6.22 -8.24
CA TYR A 15 16.02 6.01 -9.15
C TYR A 15 15.06 7.21 -9.13
N ALA A 16 14.30 7.37 -10.22
CA ALA A 16 13.24 8.35 -10.35
C ALA A 16 11.92 7.83 -9.78
N ASP A 17 11.05 8.74 -9.36
CA ASP A 17 9.65 8.43 -9.09
C ASP A 17 8.94 8.10 -10.42
N PHE A 18 7.89 7.29 -10.37
CA PHE A 18 7.04 7.05 -11.53
C PHE A 18 5.55 6.97 -11.15
N SER A 19 4.70 7.20 -12.15
CA SER A 19 3.26 7.08 -12.01
C SER A 19 2.71 6.07 -13.00
N LEU A 20 1.70 5.32 -12.57
CA LEU A 20 0.87 4.46 -13.41
C LEU A 20 -0.53 5.09 -13.50
N VAL A 21 -0.94 5.46 -14.72
CA VAL A 21 -2.26 6.04 -14.98
C VAL A 21 -3.13 4.95 -15.60
N VAL A 22 -4.09 4.48 -14.81
CA VAL A 22 -4.90 3.28 -15.04
C VAL A 22 -6.35 3.70 -15.29
N PRO A 23 -7.07 3.14 -16.28
CA PRO A 23 -8.48 3.43 -16.48
C PRO A 23 -9.32 3.19 -15.22
N ALA A 24 -10.31 4.05 -14.97
CA ALA A 24 -11.23 3.94 -13.84
C ALA A 24 -12.72 4.02 -14.27
N GLY A 25 -12.97 4.06 -15.55
CA GLY A 25 -14.29 4.16 -16.19
C GLY A 25 -14.43 5.37 -17.11
N GLY A 26 -14.99 5.17 -18.31
CA GLY A 26 -15.17 6.22 -19.32
C GLY A 26 -13.87 6.95 -19.67
N THR A 27 -13.85 8.26 -19.43
CA THR A 27 -12.67 9.13 -19.65
C THR A 27 -11.88 9.41 -18.37
N VAL A 28 -12.20 8.71 -17.28
CA VAL A 28 -11.60 8.89 -15.97
C VAL A 28 -10.50 7.86 -15.76
N PHE A 29 -9.43 8.28 -15.11
CA PHE A 29 -8.26 7.45 -14.79
C PHE A 29 -7.91 7.59 -13.31
N THR A 30 -7.19 6.59 -12.79
CA THR A 30 -6.52 6.65 -11.49
C THR A 30 -5.01 6.72 -11.71
N GLU A 31 -4.36 7.75 -11.18
CA GLU A 31 -2.90 7.84 -11.13
C GLU A 31 -2.40 7.26 -9.80
N TYR A 32 -1.64 6.17 -9.85
CA TYR A 32 -0.90 5.61 -8.72
C TYR A 32 0.53 6.14 -8.77
N ARG A 33 0.96 6.84 -7.71
CA ARG A 33 2.28 7.44 -7.62
C ARG A 33 3.22 6.55 -6.83
N PHE A 34 4.19 5.98 -7.53
CA PHE A 34 5.28 5.22 -6.95
C PHE A 34 6.44 6.17 -6.66
N VAL A 35 6.78 6.30 -5.40
CA VAL A 35 7.82 7.21 -4.93
C VAL A 35 8.99 6.39 -4.40
N TYR A 36 10.17 6.64 -4.98
CA TYR A 36 11.42 6.13 -4.44
C TYR A 36 11.79 6.91 -3.18
N THR A 37 12.08 6.21 -2.12
CA THR A 37 12.44 6.79 -0.82
C THR A 37 13.79 6.22 -0.40
N ALA A 38 14.74 7.12 -0.06
CA ALA A 38 16.05 6.74 0.46
C ALA A 38 16.40 7.57 1.69
N HIS A 39 16.65 6.89 2.80
CA HIS A 39 17.10 7.50 4.05
C HIS A 39 18.26 6.70 4.64
N PRO A 40 19.30 7.34 5.17
CA PRO A 40 20.42 6.67 5.81
C PRO A 40 19.97 5.96 7.08
N PRO A 41 20.79 5.03 7.60
CA PRO A 41 20.58 4.47 8.93
C PRO A 41 20.53 5.59 9.98
N LYS A 42 19.55 5.56 10.86
CA LYS A 42 19.57 6.40 12.06
C LYS A 42 20.57 5.81 13.06
N PRO A 43 21.32 6.66 13.80
CA PRO A 43 22.05 6.18 14.96
C PRO A 43 21.08 5.46 15.91
N ALA A 44 21.55 4.41 16.58
CA ALA A 44 20.76 3.47 17.41
C ALA A 44 19.97 4.10 18.59
N LEU A 45 19.63 5.35 18.52
CA LEU A 45 18.92 6.14 19.53
C LEU A 45 17.42 6.21 19.29
N GLY A 46 16.85 5.16 18.80
CA GLY A 46 15.40 5.00 18.81
C GLY A 46 14.64 6.08 18.01
N TYR A 47 13.45 5.77 17.67
CA TYR A 47 12.43 6.62 17.04
C TYR A 47 12.05 7.90 17.83
N ALA A 48 12.95 8.45 18.64
CA ALA A 48 12.67 9.57 19.53
C ALA A 48 12.47 10.92 18.81
N GLU A 49 12.72 11.00 17.50
CA GLU A 49 12.66 12.27 16.76
C GLU A 49 11.60 12.34 15.65
N GLY A 50 10.64 11.46 15.67
CA GLY A 50 9.51 11.47 14.73
C GLY A 50 9.04 10.06 14.44
N PRO A 51 7.87 9.67 14.93
CA PRO A 51 7.39 8.29 14.86
C PRO A 51 7.12 7.78 13.42
N ASN A 52 7.32 8.60 12.40
CA ASN A 52 6.99 8.27 11.00
C ASN A 52 8.12 8.59 10.01
N ASP A 53 9.33 8.78 10.48
CA ASP A 53 10.45 9.06 9.60
C ASP A 53 11.21 7.76 9.30
N PRO A 54 11.10 7.18 8.10
CA PRO A 54 11.77 5.92 7.79
C PRO A 54 13.28 6.10 7.90
N ALA A 55 13.96 5.10 8.45
CA ALA A 55 15.40 5.05 8.54
C ALA A 55 15.92 3.80 7.85
N ASN A 56 17.21 3.78 7.46
CA ASN A 56 17.85 2.64 6.82
C ASN A 56 16.99 2.06 5.69
N CYS A 57 16.53 2.93 4.78
CA CYS A 57 15.62 2.48 3.74
C CYS A 57 16.05 2.94 2.35
N ARG A 58 15.79 2.09 1.38
CA ARG A 58 15.80 2.36 -0.05
C ARG A 58 14.72 1.46 -0.65
N PHE A 59 13.56 2.01 -0.97
CA PHE A 59 12.42 1.22 -1.45
C PHE A 59 11.47 2.09 -2.26
N TYR A 60 10.62 1.45 -3.09
CA TYR A 60 9.47 2.09 -3.70
C TYR A 60 8.20 1.85 -2.90
N ARG A 61 7.31 2.82 -2.94
CA ARG A 61 5.97 2.70 -2.37
C ARG A 61 4.94 3.43 -3.21
N ILE A 62 3.72 2.93 -3.22
CA ILE A 62 2.60 3.73 -3.67
C ILE A 62 2.32 4.76 -2.57
N ARG A 63 2.70 6.02 -2.82
CA ARG A 63 2.51 7.09 -1.84
C ARG A 63 1.07 7.58 -1.81
N GLU A 64 0.46 7.74 -2.97
CA GLU A 64 -0.86 8.31 -3.15
C GLU A 64 -1.48 7.77 -4.42
N ALA A 65 -2.82 7.82 -4.50
CA ALA A 65 -3.52 7.66 -5.76
C ALA A 65 -4.56 8.76 -5.93
N TYR A 66 -4.68 9.26 -7.15
CA TYR A 66 -5.60 10.32 -7.53
C TYR A 66 -6.51 9.89 -8.66
N LEU A 67 -7.77 10.27 -8.56
CA LEU A 67 -8.69 10.24 -9.68
C LEU A 67 -8.50 11.50 -10.53
N GLY A 68 -8.66 11.40 -11.85
CA GLY A 68 -8.51 12.54 -12.74
C GLY A 68 -8.74 12.20 -14.19
N THR A 69 -8.35 13.11 -15.06
CA THR A 69 -8.40 12.98 -16.52
C THR A 69 -7.00 13.08 -17.11
N LEU A 70 -6.79 12.45 -18.26
CA LEU A 70 -5.54 12.55 -19.00
C LEU A 70 -5.72 13.45 -20.22
N SER A 71 -4.84 14.47 -20.37
CA SER A 71 -4.78 15.36 -21.52
C SER A 71 -3.37 15.32 -22.12
N GLY A 72 -3.20 14.60 -23.21
CA GLY A 72 -1.87 14.30 -23.76
C GLY A 72 -1.03 13.49 -22.76
N THR A 73 0.06 14.09 -22.26
CA THR A 73 0.95 13.48 -21.25
C THR A 73 0.65 13.99 -19.83
N ASP A 74 -0.32 14.89 -19.66
CA ASP A 74 -0.59 15.53 -18.39
C ASP A 74 -1.82 14.95 -17.73
N PHE A 75 -1.63 14.47 -16.52
CA PHE A 75 -2.70 14.00 -15.66
C PHE A 75 -3.22 15.16 -14.81
N CYS A 76 -4.51 15.45 -14.97
CA CYS A 76 -5.22 16.48 -14.23
C CYS A 76 -5.99 15.84 -13.08
N ALA A 77 -5.39 15.84 -11.89
CA ALA A 77 -5.99 15.28 -10.69
C ALA A 77 -7.24 16.08 -10.27
N THR A 78 -8.33 15.38 -9.94
CA THR A 78 -9.58 15.95 -9.45
C THR A 78 -9.86 15.59 -8.00
N CYS A 79 -9.38 14.44 -7.54
CA CYS A 79 -9.65 13.94 -6.19
C CYS A 79 -8.59 12.94 -5.78
N ARG A 80 -8.08 13.04 -4.55
CA ARG A 80 -7.26 11.98 -3.95
C ARG A 80 -8.16 10.84 -3.50
N VAL A 81 -7.82 9.60 -3.84
CA VAL A 81 -8.61 8.40 -3.49
C VAL A 81 -7.91 7.50 -2.49
N LEU A 82 -6.58 7.45 -2.54
CA LEU A 82 -5.75 6.76 -1.55
C LEU A 82 -4.71 7.74 -1.02
N GLN A 83 -4.52 7.74 0.28
CA GLN A 83 -3.39 8.40 0.91
C GLN A 83 -2.45 7.33 1.41
N GLY A 84 -1.18 7.61 1.33
CA GLY A 84 -0.47 6.92 2.21
C GLY A 84 0.94 6.62 2.15
N GLY A 85 1.63 6.87 3.10
CA GLY A 85 2.90 6.31 3.40
C GLY A 85 2.86 4.81 3.72
N GLU A 86 1.68 4.22 3.87
CA GLU A 86 1.54 2.89 4.46
C GLU A 86 0.88 1.85 3.54
N ILE A 87 0.85 2.11 2.23
CA ILE A 87 0.53 1.06 1.27
C ILE A 87 1.79 0.21 1.11
N GLY A 88 1.89 -0.83 1.91
CA GLY A 88 3.07 -1.67 1.94
C GLY A 88 3.04 -2.74 3.02
N LEU A 89 4.14 -3.46 3.15
CA LEU A 89 4.37 -4.40 4.22
C LEU A 89 4.77 -3.65 5.50
N ALA A 90 4.20 -4.06 6.63
CA ALA A 90 4.66 -3.62 7.94
C ALA A 90 4.71 -4.82 8.89
N MET A 91 5.84 -5.05 9.53
CA MET A 91 6.03 -6.12 10.50
C MET A 91 6.61 -5.56 11.79
N ARG A 92 6.21 -6.15 12.91
CA ARG A 92 6.78 -5.85 14.22
C ARG A 92 7.12 -7.13 14.95
N GLU A 93 8.38 -7.28 15.33
CA GLU A 93 8.82 -8.39 16.18
C GLU A 93 8.45 -8.14 17.64
N VAL A 94 8.24 -9.21 18.38
CA VAL A 94 8.07 -9.14 19.84
C VAL A 94 9.36 -8.63 20.46
N GLY A 95 9.26 -7.52 21.19
CA GLY A 95 10.40 -6.88 21.84
C GLY A 95 11.09 -5.82 20.97
N SER A 96 10.73 -5.66 19.69
CA SER A 96 11.25 -4.56 18.90
C SER A 96 10.62 -3.22 19.32
N GLY A 97 11.37 -2.13 19.15
CA GLY A 97 10.89 -0.78 19.45
C GLY A 97 9.80 -0.32 18.49
N ASP A 98 9.84 -0.76 17.23
CA ASP A 98 8.92 -0.30 16.19
C ASP A 98 8.73 -1.34 15.07
N PHE A 99 8.01 -0.96 14.03
CA PHE A 99 7.78 -1.72 12.82
C PHE A 99 8.99 -1.65 11.87
N VAL A 100 9.09 -2.61 10.97
CA VAL A 100 10.00 -2.65 9.82
C VAL A 100 9.22 -2.92 8.54
N GLY A 101 9.82 -2.58 7.41
CA GLY A 101 9.27 -2.74 6.08
C GLY A 101 8.50 -1.52 5.59
N GLY A 102 8.57 -1.28 4.29
CA GLY A 102 7.90 -0.17 3.64
C GLY A 102 8.18 1.19 4.30
N PHE A 103 7.11 1.91 4.61
CA PHE A 103 7.19 3.24 5.22
C PHE A 103 7.91 3.27 6.58
N HIS A 104 7.94 2.14 7.29
CA HIS A 104 8.59 2.08 8.61
C HIS A 104 10.12 1.99 8.52
N GLY A 105 10.67 1.76 7.32
CA GLY A 105 12.10 1.67 7.12
C GLY A 105 12.67 0.27 7.31
N ASP A 106 14.00 0.20 7.47
CA ASP A 106 14.77 -1.04 7.53
C ASP A 106 14.54 -1.95 6.30
N GLU A 107 14.15 -1.37 5.16
CA GLU A 107 13.96 -2.05 3.89
C GLU A 107 14.86 -1.45 2.81
N VAL A 108 15.68 -2.29 2.19
CA VAL A 108 16.71 -1.87 1.23
C VAL A 108 16.58 -2.65 -0.07
N ILE A 109 16.32 -1.94 -1.19
CA ILE A 109 16.28 -2.50 -2.54
C ILE A 109 17.59 -3.21 -2.87
N LEU A 110 17.45 -4.43 -3.39
CA LEU A 110 18.52 -5.22 -4.02
C LEU A 110 18.44 -5.16 -5.55
N SER A 111 17.21 -5.17 -6.09
CA SER A 111 16.97 -5.02 -7.52
C SER A 111 15.59 -4.41 -7.77
N VAL A 112 15.48 -3.66 -8.88
CA VAL A 112 14.23 -3.08 -9.34
C VAL A 112 14.21 -3.03 -10.86
N SER A 113 13.03 -3.29 -11.46
CA SER A 113 12.82 -3.21 -12.91
C SER A 113 11.38 -2.81 -13.22
N LEU A 114 11.20 -2.00 -14.24
CA LEU A 114 9.90 -1.57 -14.76
C LEU A 114 9.79 -1.96 -16.23
N PHE A 115 8.68 -2.55 -16.62
CA PHE A 115 8.42 -3.01 -17.99
C PHE A 115 7.07 -2.51 -18.49
N GLY A 116 6.99 -2.15 -19.77
CA GLY A 116 5.76 -1.91 -20.51
C GLY A 116 5.73 -2.83 -21.73
N ASP A 117 4.69 -3.68 -21.85
CA ASP A 117 4.58 -4.69 -22.91
C ASP A 117 5.88 -5.50 -23.07
N SER A 118 6.45 -5.96 -21.97
CA SER A 118 7.72 -6.72 -21.86
C SER A 118 8.99 -5.97 -22.28
N LYS A 119 8.92 -4.66 -22.52
CA LYS A 119 10.11 -3.82 -22.78
C LYS A 119 10.48 -3.08 -21.52
N GLU A 120 11.74 -3.10 -21.17
CA GLU A 120 12.25 -2.38 -20.00
C GLU A 120 12.12 -0.87 -20.17
N ILE A 121 11.67 -0.21 -19.12
CA ILE A 121 11.54 1.24 -19.00
C ILE A 121 12.58 1.70 -17.98
N ALA A 122 13.47 2.57 -18.40
CA ALA A 122 14.54 3.08 -17.55
C ALA A 122 13.97 3.96 -16.42
N LEU A 123 14.42 3.71 -15.18
CA LEU A 123 14.05 4.49 -13.98
C LEU A 123 15.07 5.58 -13.62
N ASP A 124 16.00 5.89 -14.53
CA ASP A 124 17.05 6.90 -14.33
C ASP A 124 16.84 8.18 -15.17
N LYS A 125 15.87 8.17 -16.07
CA LYS A 125 15.56 9.31 -16.97
C LYS A 125 14.07 9.45 -17.22
N PRO A 126 13.59 10.70 -17.45
CA PRO A 126 12.19 10.96 -17.75
C PRO A 126 11.72 10.22 -18.99
N SER A 127 10.51 9.66 -18.91
CA SER A 127 9.85 9.04 -20.05
C SER A 127 8.32 9.04 -19.88
N PHE A 128 7.62 8.91 -21.01
CA PHE A 128 6.17 8.70 -21.05
C PHE A 128 5.85 7.66 -22.12
N GLY A 129 4.97 6.72 -21.79
CA GLY A 129 4.54 5.67 -22.72
C GLY A 129 3.17 5.12 -22.39
N ALA A 130 2.53 4.49 -23.39
CA ALA A 130 1.24 3.83 -23.27
C ALA A 130 1.41 2.34 -23.58
N PHE A 131 0.86 1.47 -22.72
CA PHE A 131 1.08 0.04 -22.76
C PHE A 131 -0.24 -0.72 -22.51
N ALA A 132 -0.32 -1.94 -22.99
CA ALA A 132 -1.44 -2.84 -22.67
C ALA A 132 -1.25 -3.46 -21.28
N GLU A 133 0.01 -3.71 -20.91
CA GLU A 133 0.41 -4.23 -19.60
C GLU A 133 1.62 -3.47 -19.08
N VAL A 134 1.63 -3.23 -17.79
CA VAL A 134 2.80 -2.72 -17.06
C VAL A 134 3.16 -3.68 -15.94
N ARG A 135 4.46 -3.98 -15.80
CA ARG A 135 4.99 -4.81 -14.73
C ARG A 135 6.13 -4.08 -14.03
N PHE A 136 6.02 -3.95 -12.72
CA PHE A 136 7.06 -3.41 -11.86
C PHE A 136 7.49 -4.48 -10.87
N GLU A 137 8.78 -4.73 -10.78
CA GLU A 137 9.39 -5.72 -9.90
C GLU A 137 10.36 -5.06 -8.95
N GLU A 138 10.27 -5.41 -7.70
CA GLU A 138 11.20 -5.01 -6.67
C GLU A 138 11.57 -6.22 -5.81
N THR A 139 12.86 -6.40 -5.56
CA THR A 139 13.35 -7.28 -4.50
C THR A 139 14.13 -6.44 -3.52
N SER A 140 13.77 -6.54 -2.27
CA SER A 140 14.40 -5.83 -1.16
C SER A 140 14.81 -6.80 -0.05
N ARG A 141 15.73 -6.33 0.79
CA ARG A 141 16.05 -6.96 2.06
C ARG A 141 15.44 -6.12 3.17
N ILE A 142 14.73 -6.78 4.08
CA ILE A 142 14.24 -6.16 5.30
C ILE A 142 15.18 -6.58 6.42
N ASP A 143 15.75 -5.59 7.10
CA ASP A 143 16.60 -5.77 8.26
C ASP A 143 15.76 -5.74 9.56
N ARG A 144 16.31 -6.20 10.66
CA ARG A 144 15.68 -6.05 11.98
C ARG A 144 15.61 -4.58 12.38
N CYS A 145 14.61 -4.25 13.16
CA CYS A 145 14.32 -2.87 13.58
C CYS A 145 15.57 -2.17 14.13
N ASN A 146 15.97 -1.08 13.48
CA ASN A 146 17.14 -0.27 13.82
C ASN A 146 18.46 -1.05 13.88
N THR A 147 18.56 -2.18 13.19
CA THR A 147 19.79 -3.00 13.16
C THR A 147 20.21 -3.24 11.70
N PRO A 148 20.80 -2.22 11.05
CA PRO A 148 21.23 -2.32 9.66
C PRO A 148 22.18 -3.50 9.45
N ALA A 149 21.97 -4.23 8.33
CA ALA A 149 22.71 -5.43 7.94
C ALA A 149 22.47 -6.66 8.84
N GLU A 150 21.46 -6.66 9.69
CA GLU A 150 20.91 -7.87 10.29
C GLU A 150 19.64 -8.30 9.54
N PRO A 151 19.74 -9.13 8.49
CA PRO A 151 18.61 -9.44 7.64
C PRO A 151 17.57 -10.29 8.35
N LEU A 152 16.32 -9.84 8.26
CA LEU A 152 15.14 -10.57 8.74
C LEU A 152 14.56 -11.44 7.62
N CYS A 153 14.34 -10.83 6.45
CA CYS A 153 13.79 -11.52 5.29
C CYS A 153 14.16 -10.84 3.97
N LEU A 154 13.97 -11.57 2.87
CA LEU A 154 13.86 -11.00 1.53
C LEU A 154 12.39 -10.77 1.21
N HIS A 155 12.08 -9.64 0.60
CA HIS A 155 10.75 -9.26 0.17
C HIS A 155 10.76 -9.01 -1.34
N THR A 156 10.04 -9.84 -2.08
CA THR A 156 9.86 -9.66 -3.53
C THR A 156 8.45 -9.22 -3.81
N GLN A 157 8.31 -8.14 -4.55
CA GLN A 157 7.06 -7.54 -4.98
C GLN A 157 7.01 -7.52 -6.50
N VAL A 158 5.91 -8.02 -7.09
CA VAL A 158 5.68 -7.95 -8.53
C VAL A 158 4.31 -7.34 -8.76
N TYR A 159 4.30 -6.07 -9.12
CA TYR A 159 3.10 -5.39 -9.56
C TYR A 159 2.84 -5.71 -11.03
N THR A 160 1.62 -6.11 -11.34
CA THR A 160 1.15 -6.26 -12.71
C THR A 160 -0.12 -5.45 -12.87
N VAL A 161 -0.11 -4.54 -13.82
CA VAL A 161 -1.25 -3.68 -14.11
C VAL A 161 -1.81 -4.04 -15.46
N ARG A 162 -3.09 -4.38 -15.46
CA ARG A 162 -3.90 -4.68 -16.67
C ARG A 162 -5.28 -4.07 -16.49
N ASP A 163 -5.81 -3.54 -17.58
CA ASP A 163 -7.14 -2.91 -17.60
C ASP A 163 -7.26 -1.86 -16.47
N GLU A 164 -8.13 -2.08 -15.50
CA GLU A 164 -8.39 -1.18 -14.37
C GLU A 164 -7.82 -1.69 -13.03
N THR A 165 -7.05 -2.78 -13.05
CA THR A 165 -6.61 -3.46 -11.83
C THR A 165 -5.09 -3.41 -11.68
N VAL A 166 -4.65 -3.02 -10.50
CA VAL A 166 -3.28 -3.17 -10.03
C VAL A 166 -3.22 -4.44 -9.18
N SER A 167 -2.59 -5.48 -9.71
CA SER A 167 -2.32 -6.73 -9.00
C SER A 167 -0.91 -6.71 -8.43
N LEU A 168 -0.72 -7.24 -7.24
CA LEU A 168 0.58 -7.35 -6.60
C LEU A 168 0.76 -8.77 -6.08
N SER A 169 1.80 -9.42 -6.55
CA SER A 169 2.28 -10.71 -6.05
C SER A 169 3.41 -10.44 -5.06
N GLN A 170 3.28 -10.95 -3.84
CA GLN A 170 4.26 -10.77 -2.78
C GLN A 170 4.84 -12.10 -2.34
N ARG A 171 6.15 -12.12 -2.10
CA ARG A 171 6.87 -13.26 -1.55
C ARG A 171 7.84 -12.77 -0.48
N ILE A 172 7.73 -13.34 0.71
CA ILE A 172 8.67 -13.14 1.80
C ILE A 172 9.42 -14.45 2.02
N GLU A 173 10.74 -14.39 1.98
CA GLU A 173 11.63 -15.49 2.33
C GLU A 173 12.38 -15.14 3.61
N TRP A 174 12.11 -15.88 4.67
CA TRP A 174 12.71 -15.64 5.98
C TRP A 174 14.17 -16.10 6.01
N ILE A 175 15.08 -15.15 6.27
CA ILE A 175 16.52 -15.40 6.39
C ILE A 175 16.88 -15.65 7.86
N GLY A 176 16.16 -15.00 8.76
CA GLY A 176 16.31 -15.14 10.21
C GLY A 176 15.02 -15.65 10.87
N ASP A 177 15.17 -16.35 11.97
CA ASP A 177 14.04 -16.70 12.84
C ASP A 177 13.44 -15.43 13.43
N ALA A 178 12.12 -15.33 13.45
CA ALA A 178 11.41 -14.19 14.02
C ALA A 178 10.25 -14.64 14.92
N ARG A 179 9.77 -13.72 15.75
CA ARG A 179 8.52 -13.85 16.48
C ARG A 179 7.72 -12.57 16.28
N LEU A 180 6.68 -12.65 15.48
CA LEU A 180 5.91 -11.48 15.10
C LEU A 180 4.86 -11.14 16.15
N LEU A 181 4.85 -9.88 16.58
CA LEU A 181 3.77 -9.29 17.36
C LEU A 181 2.58 -9.00 16.43
N THR A 182 2.86 -8.38 15.30
CA THR A 182 1.88 -8.10 14.24
C THR A 182 2.57 -8.09 12.89
N SER A 183 1.82 -8.38 11.84
CA SER A 183 2.28 -8.27 10.46
C SER A 183 1.09 -7.93 9.57
N ALA A 184 1.17 -6.79 8.93
CA ALA A 184 0.23 -6.36 7.92
C ALA A 184 0.88 -6.47 6.55
N PHE A 185 0.30 -7.29 5.69
CA PHE A 185 0.65 -7.32 4.27
C PHE A 185 -0.16 -6.31 3.50
N MET A 186 0.30 -5.95 2.31
CA MET A 186 -0.59 -5.29 1.37
C MET A 186 -1.83 -6.15 1.13
N PRO A 187 -3.01 -5.57 0.94
CA PRO A 187 -3.22 -4.14 0.91
C PRO A 187 -3.37 -3.56 2.33
N MET A 188 -2.47 -2.65 2.70
CA MET A 188 -2.82 -1.67 3.71
C MET A 188 -3.43 -0.49 2.97
N LEU A 189 -4.71 -0.24 3.18
CA LEU A 189 -5.44 0.80 2.48
C LEU A 189 -5.69 1.98 3.41
N THR A 190 -5.22 3.14 3.02
CA THR A 190 -5.65 4.41 3.61
C THR A 190 -6.55 5.09 2.60
N VAL A 191 -7.86 4.80 2.72
CA VAL A 191 -8.88 5.26 1.78
C VAL A 191 -9.30 6.67 2.13
N GLN A 192 -9.29 7.56 1.14
CA GLN A 192 -9.75 8.92 1.33
C GLN A 192 -11.24 8.94 1.67
N ARG A 193 -11.59 9.60 2.76
CA ARG A 193 -12.96 9.74 3.25
C ARG A 193 -13.54 11.12 2.91
N LEU A 194 -12.77 12.17 3.13
CA LEU A 194 -13.12 13.54 2.79
C LEU A 194 -12.07 14.12 1.84
N ASP A 195 -12.48 14.99 0.93
CA ASP A 195 -11.57 15.65 0.01
C ASP A 195 -10.66 16.63 0.80
N PRO A 196 -9.33 16.51 0.71
CA PRO A 196 -8.43 17.42 1.40
C PRO A 196 -8.54 18.89 0.98
N GLN A 197 -9.00 19.14 -0.25
CA GLN A 197 -9.18 20.49 -0.79
C GLN A 197 -10.56 21.08 -0.47
N SER A 198 -11.54 20.20 -0.20
CA SER A 198 -12.92 20.55 0.11
C SER A 198 -13.44 19.57 1.18
N PRO A 199 -13.10 19.75 2.47
CA PRO A 199 -13.40 18.78 3.52
C PRO A 199 -14.88 18.51 3.79
N GLU A 200 -15.77 19.34 3.23
CA GLU A 200 -17.21 19.10 3.19
C GLU A 200 -17.62 18.04 2.16
N ARG A 201 -16.79 17.80 1.14
CA ARG A 201 -17.05 16.83 0.08
C ARG A 201 -16.58 15.43 0.51
N ARG A 202 -17.50 14.47 0.43
CA ARG A 202 -17.19 13.07 0.71
C ARG A 202 -16.65 12.36 -0.53
N VAL A 203 -15.55 11.63 -0.33
CA VAL A 203 -14.94 10.73 -1.32
C VAL A 203 -15.44 9.31 -1.12
N SER A 204 -15.46 8.83 0.14
CA SER A 204 -16.08 7.57 0.53
C SER A 204 -16.84 7.73 1.82
N ASP A 205 -17.93 6.97 1.99
CA ASP A 205 -18.79 7.02 3.17
C ASP A 205 -19.06 5.65 3.80
N THR A 206 -18.79 4.57 3.08
CA THR A 206 -19.08 3.21 3.54
C THR A 206 -17.92 2.28 3.24
N LEU A 207 -17.51 1.48 4.23
CA LEU A 207 -16.57 0.39 4.06
C LEU A 207 -17.33 -0.93 4.20
N THR A 208 -17.34 -1.75 3.15
CA THR A 208 -17.94 -3.08 3.15
C THR A 208 -16.84 -4.13 3.08
N PHE A 209 -16.88 -5.09 4.00
CA PHE A 209 -15.88 -6.14 4.13
C PHE A 209 -16.44 -7.48 3.70
N PHE A 210 -15.63 -8.25 3.01
CA PHE A 210 -16.03 -9.53 2.45
C PHE A 210 -15.05 -10.63 2.90
N ASN A 211 -15.60 -11.84 3.11
CA ASN A 211 -14.81 -13.04 3.32
C ASN A 211 -14.25 -13.59 1.99
N GLU A 212 -13.53 -14.69 2.06
CA GLU A 212 -12.97 -15.38 0.90
C GLU A 212 -14.03 -15.91 -0.08
N ALA A 213 -15.20 -16.26 0.42
CA ALA A 213 -16.34 -16.69 -0.41
C ALA A 213 -17.08 -15.54 -1.11
N GLY A 214 -16.75 -14.29 -0.75
CA GLY A 214 -17.40 -13.10 -1.28
C GLY A 214 -18.61 -12.63 -0.50
N ASP A 215 -18.93 -13.27 0.64
CA ASP A 215 -20.04 -12.83 1.50
C ASP A 215 -19.65 -11.58 2.28
N VAL A 216 -20.62 -10.69 2.48
CA VAL A 216 -20.46 -9.53 3.35
C VAL A 216 -20.39 -9.98 4.81
N VAL A 217 -19.27 -9.70 5.47
CA VAL A 217 -19.06 -10.04 6.89
C VAL A 217 -19.18 -8.84 7.82
N ALA A 218 -19.00 -7.63 7.30
CA ALA A 218 -19.20 -6.40 8.05
C ALA A 218 -19.41 -5.22 7.10
N THR A 219 -20.09 -4.20 7.61
CA THR A 219 -20.23 -2.89 6.96
C THR A 219 -20.03 -1.80 8.01
N LEU A 220 -19.25 -0.79 7.68
CA LEU A 220 -18.99 0.36 8.52
C LEU A 220 -19.39 1.64 7.79
N ASP A 221 -20.34 2.37 8.36
CA ASP A 221 -20.67 3.73 7.93
C ASP A 221 -19.61 4.70 8.51
N THR A 222 -18.93 5.43 7.65
CA THR A 222 -17.93 6.44 8.04
C THR A 222 -18.48 7.86 8.07
N THR A 223 -19.77 8.05 7.78
CA THR A 223 -20.41 9.38 7.79
C THR A 223 -20.38 10.09 9.16
N PRO A 224 -20.43 9.37 10.32
CA PRO A 224 -20.31 10.03 11.61
C PRO A 224 -18.95 10.68 11.89
N TYR A 225 -17.91 10.32 11.11
CA TYR A 225 -16.56 10.81 11.31
C TYR A 225 -16.32 12.06 10.48
N GLY A 226 -16.35 13.24 11.10
CA GLY A 226 -16.07 14.54 10.48
C GLY A 226 -14.57 14.82 10.26
N ALA A 227 -14.25 15.99 9.76
CA ALA A 227 -12.85 16.44 9.59
C ALA A 227 -12.16 16.74 10.93
N ALA A 228 -12.92 17.26 11.93
CA ALA A 228 -12.33 17.59 13.23
C ALA A 228 -12.07 16.36 14.10
N PRO A 229 -10.95 16.31 14.84
CA PRO A 229 -10.71 15.29 15.84
C PRO A 229 -11.81 15.28 16.90
N ARG A 230 -12.36 14.10 17.17
CA ARG A 230 -13.15 13.89 18.39
C ARG A 230 -12.36 12.91 19.26
N GLU A 231 -12.24 13.25 20.53
CA GLU A 231 -11.60 12.39 21.53
C GLU A 231 -12.25 10.99 21.50
N GLY A 232 -11.43 9.93 21.50
CA GLY A 232 -11.92 8.54 21.48
C GLY A 232 -12.34 7.93 20.14
N GLN A 233 -12.24 8.66 19.01
CA GLN A 233 -12.69 8.15 17.70
C GLN A 233 -11.64 7.38 16.88
N ALA A 234 -10.42 7.26 17.35
CA ALA A 234 -9.35 6.54 16.68
C ALA A 234 -9.22 5.09 17.14
N SER A 235 -10.27 4.49 17.66
CA SER A 235 -10.23 3.09 18.10
C SER A 235 -10.32 2.14 16.91
N ASN A 236 -9.56 1.05 16.97
CA ASN A 236 -9.67 -0.04 16.02
C ASN A 236 -11.07 -0.65 16.07
N LEU A 237 -11.84 -0.43 15.02
CA LEU A 237 -13.15 -1.04 14.86
C LEU A 237 -13.03 -2.33 14.05
N LEU A 238 -13.94 -3.27 14.30
CA LEU A 238 -13.97 -4.57 13.62
C LEU A 238 -12.69 -5.41 13.76
N GLY A 239 -11.82 -5.05 14.72
CA GLY A 239 -10.57 -5.78 14.96
C GLY A 239 -10.80 -7.27 15.20
N GLY A 240 -10.04 -8.11 14.50
CA GLY A 240 -10.16 -9.56 14.56
C GLY A 240 -11.24 -10.18 13.67
N THR A 241 -12.05 -9.38 12.95
CA THR A 241 -13.00 -9.91 11.96
C THR A 241 -12.24 -10.56 10.80
N ALA A 242 -12.64 -11.77 10.42
CA ALA A 242 -12.08 -12.47 9.27
C ALA A 242 -12.63 -11.84 7.97
N ALA A 243 -11.78 -11.18 7.22
CA ALA A 243 -12.11 -10.64 5.91
C ALA A 243 -10.86 -10.61 5.04
N THR A 244 -11.06 -10.75 3.73
CA THR A 244 -9.97 -10.75 2.73
C THR A 244 -10.12 -9.65 1.69
N ARG A 245 -11.24 -8.92 1.69
CA ARG A 245 -11.50 -7.82 0.77
C ARG A 245 -12.28 -6.70 1.45
N VAL A 246 -12.00 -5.47 1.02
CA VAL A 246 -12.78 -4.29 1.37
C VAL A 246 -13.19 -3.54 0.10
N ALA A 247 -14.38 -2.97 0.11
CA ALA A 247 -14.84 -1.98 -0.85
C ALA A 247 -15.23 -0.70 -0.08
N ALA A 248 -14.56 0.39 -0.40
CA ALA A 248 -14.92 1.72 0.08
C ALA A 248 -15.74 2.42 -0.99
N THR A 249 -16.99 2.74 -0.68
CA THR A 249 -17.91 3.38 -1.62
C THR A 249 -18.27 4.77 -1.17
N GLY A 250 -18.44 5.68 -2.12
CA GLY A 250 -18.90 7.04 -1.89
C GLY A 250 -20.21 7.29 -2.63
N ARG A 251 -21.26 7.58 -1.90
CA ARG A 251 -22.60 7.81 -2.45
C ARG A 251 -22.65 9.07 -3.30
N GLU A 252 -21.98 10.14 -2.83
CA GLU A 252 -21.93 11.42 -3.57
C GLU A 252 -20.92 11.39 -4.69
N SER A 253 -19.79 10.73 -4.48
CA SER A 253 -18.70 10.69 -5.47
C SER A 253 -18.94 9.66 -6.57
N GLY A 254 -19.79 8.69 -6.37
CA GLY A 254 -19.94 7.53 -7.26
C GLY A 254 -18.71 6.63 -7.30
N LEU A 255 -17.78 6.77 -6.36
CA LEU A 255 -16.54 6.00 -6.34
C LEU A 255 -16.71 4.66 -5.65
N CYS A 256 -15.97 3.67 -6.14
CA CYS A 256 -15.73 2.39 -5.48
C CYS A 256 -14.23 2.11 -5.50
N ILE A 257 -13.62 2.07 -4.33
CA ILE A 257 -12.20 1.78 -4.13
C ILE A 257 -12.13 0.42 -3.47
N GLU A 258 -11.52 -0.55 -4.14
CA GLU A 258 -11.43 -1.92 -3.66
C GLU A 258 -9.98 -2.32 -3.41
N GLY A 259 -9.78 -3.14 -2.41
CA GLY A 259 -8.54 -3.86 -2.17
C GLY A 259 -8.81 -5.21 -1.52
N GLY A 260 -7.96 -6.16 -1.80
CA GLY A 260 -8.11 -7.50 -1.24
C GLY A 260 -6.82 -8.29 -1.27
N ILE A 261 -6.79 -9.36 -0.49
CA ILE A 261 -5.67 -10.29 -0.37
C ILE A 261 -6.16 -11.72 -0.54
N THR A 262 -5.41 -12.51 -1.28
CA THR A 262 -5.60 -13.95 -1.44
C THR A 262 -4.29 -14.65 -1.09
N HIS A 263 -4.35 -15.58 -0.16
CA HIS A 263 -3.19 -16.41 0.16
C HIS A 263 -3.05 -17.55 -0.85
N ARG A 264 -1.86 -17.79 -1.33
CA ARG A 264 -1.61 -18.90 -2.25
C ARG A 264 -1.77 -20.23 -1.55
N ALA A 265 -2.23 -21.23 -2.30
CA ALA A 265 -2.33 -22.61 -1.80
C ALA A 265 -0.97 -23.07 -1.27
N GLY A 266 -0.97 -23.65 -0.06
CA GLY A 266 0.26 -24.05 0.64
C GLY A 266 0.96 -22.93 1.42
N SER A 267 0.52 -21.67 1.31
CA SER A 267 1.01 -20.62 2.18
C SER A 267 0.61 -20.87 3.64
N PRO A 268 1.54 -20.72 4.61
CA PRO A 268 1.21 -20.86 6.03
C PRO A 268 0.26 -19.75 6.52
N LEU A 269 -0.03 -18.78 5.70
CA LEU A 269 -0.93 -17.65 5.99
C LEU A 269 -2.39 -17.95 5.66
N LEU A 270 -2.67 -19.05 4.95
CA LEU A 270 -4.01 -19.38 4.48
C LEU A 270 -5.02 -19.41 5.63
N GLY A 271 -6.14 -18.70 5.46
CA GLY A 271 -7.23 -18.59 6.44
C GLY A 271 -6.92 -17.76 7.70
N GLY A 272 -5.74 -17.13 7.76
CA GLY A 272 -5.30 -16.36 8.91
C GLY A 272 -5.62 -14.86 8.90
N THR A 273 -6.12 -14.33 7.78
CA THR A 273 -6.32 -12.88 7.63
C THR A 273 -7.39 -12.33 8.58
N ARG A 274 -7.04 -11.30 9.30
CA ARG A 274 -7.93 -10.52 10.17
C ARG A 274 -7.80 -9.05 9.81
N ILE A 275 -8.89 -8.30 9.90
CA ILE A 275 -8.86 -6.87 9.64
C ILE A 275 -8.70 -6.07 10.93
N SER A 276 -8.03 -4.92 10.76
CA SER A 276 -7.99 -3.82 11.71
C SER A 276 -8.43 -2.56 11.01
N VAL A 277 -9.44 -1.88 11.53
CA VAL A 277 -10.06 -0.72 10.88
C VAL A 277 -9.98 0.51 11.78
N TRP A 278 -9.39 1.55 11.23
CA TRP A 278 -9.31 2.87 11.85
C TRP A 278 -10.11 3.82 10.96
N PRO A 279 -11.39 4.09 11.28
CA PRO A 279 -12.29 4.89 10.43
C PRO A 279 -11.84 6.33 10.27
N ARG A 280 -10.90 6.73 11.09
CA ARG A 280 -10.20 7.98 11.03
C ARG A 280 -8.77 7.76 11.48
N TYR A 281 -7.81 8.11 10.65
CA TYR A 281 -6.39 7.99 10.94
C TYR A 281 -5.78 9.37 11.23
N GLY A 282 -5.27 9.56 12.44
CA GLY A 282 -4.56 10.77 12.85
C GLY A 282 -5.38 12.06 12.70
N HIS A 283 -4.80 13.05 12.06
CA HIS A 283 -5.45 14.32 11.70
C HIS A 283 -6.28 14.21 10.42
N ASP A 284 -6.49 12.99 9.90
CA ASP A 284 -6.70 12.76 8.52
C ASP A 284 -8.16 12.59 8.16
N LEU A 285 -8.39 12.92 6.94
CA LEU A 285 -9.64 12.83 6.25
C LEU A 285 -9.85 11.41 5.69
N ASP A 286 -9.14 10.42 6.25
CA ASP A 286 -9.00 9.07 5.73
C ASP A 286 -9.55 8.00 6.67
N SER A 287 -9.79 6.80 6.11
CA SER A 287 -10.02 5.56 6.84
C SER A 287 -8.89 4.59 6.52
N LYS A 288 -8.27 4.03 7.54
CA LYS A 288 -7.18 3.08 7.40
C LYS A 288 -7.66 1.65 7.65
N VAL A 289 -7.35 0.77 6.72
CA VAL A 289 -7.68 -0.66 6.79
C VAL A 289 -6.40 -1.46 6.66
N TYR A 290 -6.16 -2.32 7.64
CA TYR A 290 -5.08 -3.30 7.62
C TYR A 290 -5.62 -4.70 7.45
N PHE A 291 -4.89 -5.52 6.73
CA PHE A 291 -5.06 -6.95 6.68
C PHE A 291 -3.91 -7.60 7.45
N ASP A 292 -4.14 -7.86 8.75
CA ASP A 292 -3.19 -8.57 9.60
C ASP A 292 -3.30 -10.06 9.36
N ILE A 293 -2.18 -10.68 9.00
CA ILE A 293 -2.17 -12.08 8.57
C ILE A 293 -1.33 -12.96 9.47
N ALA A 294 -0.51 -12.40 10.34
CA ALA A 294 0.55 -13.18 10.99
C ALA A 294 0.81 -12.80 12.44
N ALA A 295 -0.11 -12.12 13.11
CA ALA A 295 0.02 -11.81 14.53
C ALA A 295 0.29 -13.08 15.36
N GLY A 296 1.34 -13.05 16.17
CA GLY A 296 1.74 -14.17 17.01
C GLY A 296 2.44 -15.32 16.30
N ARG A 297 2.68 -15.27 15.00
CA ARG A 297 3.45 -16.27 14.26
C ARG A 297 4.95 -16.14 14.52
N SER A 298 5.64 -17.27 14.36
CA SER A 298 7.09 -17.36 14.58
C SER A 298 7.73 -18.05 13.37
N PRO A 299 7.88 -17.31 12.25
CA PRO A 299 8.50 -17.88 11.06
C PRO A 299 9.94 -18.29 11.33
N LYS A 300 10.39 -19.32 10.60
CA LYS A 300 11.72 -19.89 10.69
C LYS A 300 12.53 -19.59 9.44
N THR A 301 13.83 -19.55 9.61
CA THR A 301 14.78 -19.45 8.49
C THR A 301 14.45 -20.45 7.39
N GLY A 302 14.33 -19.98 6.15
CA GLY A 302 13.98 -20.78 4.98
C GLY A 302 12.47 -20.93 4.75
N GLU A 303 11.61 -20.46 5.66
CA GLU A 303 10.17 -20.42 5.44
C GLU A 303 9.83 -19.37 4.38
N VAL A 304 8.84 -19.65 3.54
CA VAL A 304 8.38 -18.76 2.47
C VAL A 304 6.90 -18.47 2.66
N TRP A 305 6.55 -17.19 2.62
CA TRP A 305 5.18 -16.72 2.64
C TRP A 305 4.83 -16.03 1.32
N GLU A 306 3.67 -16.35 0.77
CA GLU A 306 3.21 -15.79 -0.49
C GLU A 306 1.75 -15.33 -0.38
N ALA A 307 1.47 -14.19 -0.98
CA ALA A 307 0.12 -13.65 -1.10
C ALA A 307 -0.02 -12.86 -2.41
N ASP A 308 -1.21 -12.88 -2.99
CA ASP A 308 -1.59 -12.05 -4.09
C ASP A 308 -2.57 -10.98 -3.60
N VAL A 309 -2.39 -9.76 -4.05
CA VAL A 309 -3.12 -8.57 -3.61
C VAL A 309 -3.62 -7.82 -4.84
N PHE A 310 -4.71 -7.11 -4.71
CA PHE A 310 -5.16 -6.21 -5.77
C PHE A 310 -5.65 -4.88 -5.21
N TYR A 311 -5.56 -3.87 -6.07
CA TYR A 311 -6.18 -2.57 -5.90
C TYR A 311 -6.97 -2.22 -7.15
N ARG A 312 -8.15 -1.64 -6.99
CA ARG A 312 -8.96 -1.18 -8.08
C ARG A 312 -9.77 0.04 -7.67
N VAL A 313 -9.78 1.05 -8.52
CA VAL A 313 -10.63 2.24 -8.36
C VAL A 313 -11.56 2.30 -9.56
N ARG A 314 -12.84 2.44 -9.30
CA ARG A 314 -13.90 2.57 -10.32
C ARG A 314 -14.82 3.73 -10.00
N THR A 315 -15.31 4.38 -11.05
CA THR A 315 -16.47 5.27 -10.97
C THR A 315 -17.73 4.47 -11.25
N ALA A 316 -18.85 4.80 -10.58
CA ALA A 316 -20.16 4.30 -11.02
C ALA A 316 -20.43 4.82 -12.44
N GLU A 317 -20.89 3.95 -13.32
CA GLU A 317 -21.37 4.31 -14.65
C GLU A 317 -22.63 5.17 -14.58
#